data_deeb8ec6c71ae4a21293b95a0cba96cd
#
_entry.id   deeb8ec6c71ae4a21293b95a0cba96cd
#
_cell.length_a   1.000
_cell.length_b   1.000
_cell.length_c   1.000
_cell.angle_alpha   90.00
_cell.angle_beta   90.00
_cell.angle_gamma   90.00
#
_symmetry.space_group_name_H-M   'P 1'
#
loop_
_entity.id
_entity.type
_entity.pdbx_description
1 polymer ?
#
loop_
_entity_poly.entity_id
_entity_poly.type
_entity_poly.pdbx_seq_one_letter_code
_entity_poly.pdbx_strand_id
1 'polypeptide(L)'
;MQNASGQASLKSSLKDSFKTFLLRPHNLIFSKPFALICMLYGGTYVTANTLDTLTSTAKNKPASLVTSGTAKFAASSTANVGLCLIKDSIFAKMFGSGGPPRPVPLPSYALFAFRDCLTIFASFNIPPLLGPVLSRNMNKEMEKRLSGMTVAQFVAPAGIQILSTPMHLLGLDLYNRGGKVTWGDRWQIVKKNWAISAAARICRIVPAFGVGGVVNRKFRKYVMDKLE
;
A
#
# COMPACT_ATOMS: atom_id res chain seq x y z
N MET A 1 -3.36 15.68 -2.48
CA MET A 1 -3.76 16.58 -1.40
C MET A 1 -3.86 18.04 -1.86
N GLN A 2 -2.84 18.65 -2.42
CA GLN A 2 -2.90 20.06 -2.92
C GLN A 2 -4.07 20.34 -3.89
N ASN A 3 -4.40 19.39 -4.77
CA ASN A 3 -5.57 19.52 -5.64
C ASN A 3 -6.89 19.39 -4.85
N ALA A 4 -6.96 18.50 -3.88
CA ALA A 4 -8.15 18.33 -3.06
C ALA A 4 -8.40 19.51 -2.09
N SER A 5 -7.34 20.26 -1.74
CA SER A 5 -7.43 21.48 -0.94
C SER A 5 -7.63 22.77 -1.78
N GLY A 6 -7.71 22.65 -3.11
CA GLY A 6 -7.89 23.79 -4.01
C GLY A 6 -6.63 24.65 -4.21
N GLN A 7 -5.49 24.27 -3.66
CA GLN A 7 -4.23 25.04 -3.75
C GLN A 7 -3.57 24.97 -5.13
N ALA A 8 -3.77 23.89 -5.88
CA ALA A 8 -3.22 23.74 -7.23
C ALA A 8 -4.07 22.77 -8.09
N SER A 9 -4.08 22.99 -9.41
CA SER A 9 -4.72 22.04 -10.32
C SER A 9 -3.91 20.74 -10.38
N LEU A 10 -4.59 19.60 -10.62
CA LEU A 10 -3.93 18.30 -10.75
C LEU A 10 -2.84 18.30 -11.82
N LYS A 11 -3.14 18.93 -12.98
CA LYS A 11 -2.22 19.03 -14.11
C LYS A 11 -0.96 19.84 -13.76
N SER A 12 -1.11 20.97 -13.07
CA SER A 12 0.02 21.77 -12.60
C SER A 12 0.87 21.00 -11.60
N SER A 13 0.26 20.43 -10.57
CA SER A 13 0.96 19.65 -9.53
C SER A 13 1.73 18.46 -10.12
N LEU A 14 1.15 17.74 -11.10
CA LEU A 14 1.85 16.63 -11.77
C LEU A 14 3.03 17.14 -12.61
N LYS A 15 2.85 18.20 -13.38
CA LYS A 15 3.92 18.80 -14.19
C LYS A 15 5.07 19.27 -13.32
N ASP A 16 4.80 19.96 -12.24
CA ASP A 16 5.81 20.48 -11.32
C ASP A 16 6.54 19.34 -10.58
N SER A 17 5.81 18.32 -10.14
CA SER A 17 6.41 17.13 -9.53
C SER A 17 7.31 16.39 -10.51
N PHE A 18 6.87 16.20 -11.75
CA PHE A 18 7.66 15.55 -12.80
C PHE A 18 8.90 16.35 -13.18
N LYS A 19 8.76 17.68 -13.31
CA LYS A 19 9.89 18.58 -13.55
C LYS A 19 10.90 18.52 -12.40
N THR A 20 10.44 18.54 -11.16
CA THR A 20 11.30 18.43 -9.97
C THR A 20 12.01 17.08 -9.93
N PHE A 21 11.32 15.99 -10.25
CA PHE A 21 11.91 14.65 -10.31
C PHE A 21 13.04 14.56 -11.35
N LEU A 22 12.86 15.15 -12.53
CA LEU A 22 13.87 15.11 -13.60
C LEU A 22 15.04 16.04 -13.36
N LEU A 23 14.77 17.28 -12.90
CA LEU A 23 15.80 18.32 -12.82
C LEU A 23 16.50 18.37 -11.45
N ARG A 24 15.79 18.01 -10.37
CA ARG A 24 16.29 18.09 -8.99
C ARG A 24 15.80 16.93 -8.13
N PRO A 25 16.18 15.67 -8.46
CA PRO A 25 15.69 14.48 -7.77
C PRO A 25 16.04 14.49 -6.26
N HIS A 26 17.16 15.10 -5.87
CA HIS A 26 17.55 15.23 -4.48
C HIS A 26 16.53 16.04 -3.65
N ASN A 27 15.95 17.09 -4.20
CA ASN A 27 14.92 17.88 -3.51
C ASN A 27 13.65 17.07 -3.23
N LEU A 28 13.34 16.10 -4.08
CA LEU A 28 12.23 15.19 -3.85
C LEU A 28 12.57 14.16 -2.78
N ILE A 29 13.74 13.52 -2.90
CA ILE A 29 14.21 12.44 -2.01
C ILE A 29 14.37 12.95 -0.57
N PHE A 30 14.94 14.14 -0.39
CA PHE A 30 15.11 14.75 0.94
C PHE A 30 13.91 15.57 1.41
N SER A 31 12.76 15.47 0.72
CA SER A 31 11.54 16.16 1.13
C SER A 31 10.85 15.44 2.29
N LYS A 32 10.24 16.24 3.19
CA LYS A 32 9.42 15.70 4.30
C LYS A 32 8.29 14.75 3.83
N PRO A 33 7.55 15.05 2.73
CA PRO A 33 6.58 14.10 2.20
C PRO A 33 7.18 12.75 1.79
N PHE A 34 8.35 12.77 1.16
CA PHE A 34 9.03 11.54 0.76
C PHE A 34 9.50 10.73 1.98
N ALA A 35 10.10 11.38 2.97
CA ALA A 35 10.52 10.74 4.21
C ALA A 35 9.34 10.07 4.94
N LEU A 36 8.17 10.70 4.98
CA LEU A 36 6.96 10.11 5.58
C LEU A 36 6.45 8.89 4.80
N ILE A 37 6.58 8.90 3.48
CA ILE A 37 6.24 7.75 2.63
C ILE A 37 7.24 6.61 2.86
N CYS A 38 8.54 6.91 2.93
CA CYS A 38 9.59 5.93 3.26
C CYS A 38 9.38 5.34 4.66
N MET A 39 9.03 6.15 5.64
CA MET A 39 8.70 5.70 6.99
C MET A 39 7.52 4.72 6.98
N LEU A 40 6.46 5.02 6.23
CA LEU A 40 5.28 4.18 6.12
C LEU A 40 5.63 2.80 5.54
N TYR A 41 6.21 2.78 4.34
CA TYR A 41 6.50 1.51 3.68
C TYR A 41 7.67 0.78 4.35
N GLY A 42 8.74 1.49 4.70
CA GLY A 42 9.89 0.93 5.41
C GLY A 42 9.49 0.30 6.75
N GLY A 43 8.73 1.01 7.58
CA GLY A 43 8.23 0.49 8.85
C GLY A 43 7.34 -0.74 8.69
N THR A 44 6.48 -0.76 7.66
CA THR A 44 5.67 -1.93 7.35
C THR A 44 6.53 -3.13 6.94
N TYR A 45 7.54 -2.93 6.08
CA TYR A 45 8.47 -3.99 5.69
C TYR A 45 9.33 -4.47 6.85
N VAL A 46 9.83 -3.58 7.69
CA VAL A 46 10.61 -3.95 8.90
C VAL A 46 9.77 -4.84 9.80
N THR A 47 8.51 -4.45 10.08
CA THR A 47 7.60 -5.27 10.90
C THR A 47 7.38 -6.66 10.28
N ALA A 48 7.10 -6.72 8.97
CA ALA A 48 6.88 -7.98 8.28
C ALA A 48 8.12 -8.89 8.29
N ASN A 49 9.31 -8.32 8.02
CA ASN A 49 10.57 -9.05 7.99
C ASN A 49 10.99 -9.55 9.37
N THR A 50 10.80 -8.74 10.42
CA THR A 50 11.06 -9.15 11.81
C THR A 50 10.21 -10.35 12.18
N LEU A 51 8.93 -10.33 11.84
CA LEU A 51 8.04 -11.47 12.13
C LEU A 51 8.36 -12.71 11.29
N ASP A 52 8.78 -12.54 10.04
CA ASP A 52 9.28 -13.65 9.23
C ASP A 52 10.48 -14.32 9.90
N THR A 53 11.46 -13.53 10.36
CA THR A 53 12.64 -14.03 11.04
C THR A 53 12.28 -14.71 12.36
N LEU A 54 11.52 -14.05 13.24
CA LEU A 54 11.09 -14.62 14.53
C LEU A 54 10.32 -15.94 14.34
N THR A 55 9.37 -15.97 13.38
CA THR A 55 8.55 -17.16 13.13
C THR A 55 9.39 -18.30 12.55
N SER A 56 10.34 -18.01 11.68
CA SER A 56 11.23 -19.01 11.08
C SER A 56 12.18 -19.58 12.12
N THR A 57 12.81 -18.73 12.94
CA THR A 57 13.70 -19.14 14.03
C THR A 57 12.95 -19.99 15.08
N ALA A 58 11.76 -19.55 15.50
CA ALA A 58 10.95 -20.31 16.46
C ALA A 58 10.50 -21.70 15.95
N LYS A 59 10.48 -21.89 14.63
CA LYS A 59 10.12 -23.16 13.98
C LYS A 59 11.33 -23.95 13.48
N ASN A 60 12.54 -23.56 13.83
CA ASN A 60 13.81 -24.15 13.35
C ASN A 60 13.85 -24.25 11.81
N LYS A 61 13.42 -23.19 11.11
CA LYS A 61 13.46 -23.07 9.65
C LYS A 61 14.46 -21.96 9.24
N PRO A 62 14.97 -21.97 8.00
CA PRO A 62 15.87 -20.93 7.53
C PRO A 62 15.31 -19.53 7.76
N ALA A 63 16.12 -18.60 8.27
CA ALA A 63 15.71 -17.23 8.54
C ALA A 63 15.33 -16.47 7.26
N SER A 64 15.84 -16.90 6.11
CA SER A 64 15.48 -16.37 4.78
C SER A 64 14.05 -16.70 4.34
N LEU A 65 13.37 -17.65 5.02
CA LEU A 65 12.01 -18.08 4.66
C LEU A 65 10.99 -16.95 4.87
N VAL A 66 10.18 -16.72 3.85
CA VAL A 66 9.02 -15.81 3.93
C VAL A 66 7.81 -16.60 4.38
N THR A 67 7.24 -16.24 5.53
CA THR A 67 6.09 -16.90 6.13
C THR A 67 4.78 -16.21 5.75
N SER A 68 3.68 -16.94 5.89
CA SER A 68 2.30 -16.42 5.88
C SER A 68 1.63 -16.80 7.19
N GLY A 69 0.92 -15.88 7.82
CA GLY A 69 0.26 -16.19 9.09
C GLY A 69 -0.48 -15.02 9.70
N THR A 70 -1.41 -15.32 10.62
CA THR A 70 -2.25 -14.32 11.28
C THR A 70 -1.45 -13.32 12.12
N ALA A 71 -0.40 -13.75 12.80
CA ALA A 71 0.47 -12.88 13.59
C ALA A 71 1.18 -11.84 12.69
N LYS A 72 1.76 -12.28 11.57
CA LYS A 72 2.38 -11.38 10.58
C LYS A 72 1.36 -10.42 10.00
N PHE A 73 0.18 -10.91 9.64
CA PHE A 73 -0.90 -10.08 9.12
C PHE A 73 -1.33 -9.03 10.14
N ALA A 74 -1.64 -9.43 11.37
CA ALA A 74 -2.11 -8.53 12.42
C ALA A 74 -1.09 -7.43 12.72
N ALA A 75 0.18 -7.80 12.95
CA ALA A 75 1.21 -6.82 13.28
C ALA A 75 1.56 -5.90 12.10
N SER A 76 1.69 -6.43 10.87
CA SER A 76 1.96 -5.60 9.69
C SER A 76 0.80 -4.66 9.38
N SER A 77 -0.45 -5.10 9.57
CA SER A 77 -1.63 -4.26 9.40
C SER A 77 -1.70 -3.15 10.46
N THR A 78 -1.46 -3.48 11.73
CA THR A 78 -1.45 -2.51 12.82
C THR A 78 -0.34 -1.46 12.61
N ALA A 79 0.87 -1.89 12.26
CA ALA A 79 1.97 -0.99 11.95
C ALA A 79 1.64 -0.09 10.75
N ASN A 80 1.11 -0.64 9.66
CA ASN A 80 0.75 0.12 8.48
C ASN A 80 -0.36 1.14 8.78
N VAL A 81 -1.44 0.74 9.44
CA VAL A 81 -2.54 1.64 9.81
C VAL A 81 -2.06 2.75 10.74
N GLY A 82 -1.28 2.42 11.77
CA GLY A 82 -0.71 3.42 12.69
C GLY A 82 0.19 4.43 11.97
N LEU A 83 1.10 3.95 11.11
CA LEU A 83 1.98 4.82 10.33
C LEU A 83 1.20 5.65 9.29
N CYS A 84 0.13 5.11 8.70
CA CYS A 84 -0.78 5.86 7.83
C CYS A 84 -1.45 7.02 8.57
N LEU A 85 -1.96 6.78 9.78
CA LEU A 85 -2.59 7.81 10.60
C LEU A 85 -1.61 8.96 10.93
N ILE A 86 -0.37 8.61 11.33
CA ILE A 86 0.68 9.60 11.58
C ILE A 86 0.98 10.42 10.31
N LYS A 87 1.23 9.75 9.20
CA LYS A 87 1.50 10.38 7.92
C LYS A 87 0.34 11.29 7.48
N ASP A 88 -0.89 10.81 7.56
CA ASP A 88 -2.07 11.56 7.12
C ASP A 88 -2.33 12.77 8.00
N SER A 89 -2.09 12.68 9.32
CA SER A 89 -2.15 13.83 10.23
C SER A 89 -1.12 14.90 9.87
N ILE A 90 0.13 14.50 9.58
CA ILE A 90 1.18 15.45 9.18
C ILE A 90 0.87 16.05 7.80
N PHE A 91 0.38 15.25 6.85
CA PHE A 91 0.01 15.73 5.52
C PHE A 91 -1.18 16.68 5.55
N ALA A 92 -2.15 16.45 6.43
CA ALA A 92 -3.27 17.37 6.62
C ALA A 92 -2.80 18.75 7.11
N LYS A 93 -1.83 18.78 8.02
CA LYS A 93 -1.20 20.03 8.48
C LYS A 93 -0.37 20.72 7.40
N MET A 94 0.32 19.96 6.54
CA MET A 94 1.20 20.54 5.48
C MET A 94 0.44 21.02 4.26
N PHE A 95 -0.66 20.37 3.89
CA PHE A 95 -1.36 20.59 2.62
C PHE A 95 -2.85 20.92 2.79
N GLY A 96 -3.30 21.09 4.04
CA GLY A 96 -4.69 21.48 4.33
C GLY A 96 -4.96 22.94 3.99
N SER A 97 -6.21 23.28 3.74
CA SER A 97 -6.69 24.62 3.35
C SER A 97 -6.75 25.64 4.49
N GLY A 98 -5.96 25.46 5.57
CA GLY A 98 -5.87 26.43 6.68
C GLY A 98 -7.03 26.42 7.69
N GLY A 99 -8.05 25.62 7.48
CA GLY A 99 -9.13 25.41 8.47
C GLY A 99 -8.83 24.22 9.40
N PRO A 100 -9.46 24.13 10.57
CA PRO A 100 -9.32 22.97 11.42
C PRO A 100 -9.79 21.72 10.65
N PRO A 101 -8.98 20.64 10.61
CA PRO A 101 -9.37 19.41 9.93
C PRO A 101 -10.63 18.87 10.60
N ARG A 102 -11.69 18.64 9.84
CA ARG A 102 -12.91 18.02 10.37
C ARG A 102 -12.55 16.61 10.88
N PRO A 103 -13.07 16.20 12.04
CA PRO A 103 -12.86 14.86 12.53
C PRO A 103 -13.43 13.86 11.52
N VAL A 104 -12.64 12.85 11.18
CA VAL A 104 -13.09 11.78 10.27
C VAL A 104 -14.16 10.95 10.99
N PRO A 105 -15.35 10.76 10.40
CA PRO A 105 -16.38 9.92 11.00
C PRO A 105 -15.89 8.49 11.26
N LEU A 106 -16.29 7.89 12.36
CA LEU A 106 -15.88 6.52 12.73
C LEU A 106 -16.12 5.48 11.61
N PRO A 107 -17.25 5.50 10.86
CA PRO A 107 -17.45 4.60 9.73
C PRO A 107 -16.40 4.78 8.62
N SER A 108 -15.96 6.01 8.35
CA SER A 108 -14.90 6.27 7.36
C SER A 108 -13.56 5.70 7.82
N TYR A 109 -13.23 5.84 9.11
CA TYR A 109 -12.03 5.22 9.68
C TYR A 109 -12.06 3.70 9.56
N ALA A 110 -13.18 3.07 9.90
CA ALA A 110 -13.34 1.63 9.77
C ALA A 110 -13.13 1.15 8.32
N LEU A 111 -13.72 1.86 7.35
CA LEU A 111 -13.56 1.53 5.93
C LEU A 111 -12.10 1.72 5.45
N PHE A 112 -11.43 2.79 5.90
CA PHE A 112 -10.04 3.01 5.54
C PHE A 112 -9.10 1.98 6.18
N ALA A 113 -9.28 1.67 7.46
CA ALA A 113 -8.51 0.65 8.15
C ALA A 113 -8.70 -0.73 7.51
N PHE A 114 -9.95 -1.12 7.24
CA PHE A 114 -10.25 -2.40 6.61
C PHE A 114 -9.64 -2.51 5.20
N ARG A 115 -9.76 -1.45 4.39
CA ARG A 115 -9.10 -1.35 3.09
C ARG A 115 -7.58 -1.54 3.20
N ASP A 116 -6.94 -0.91 4.18
CA ASP A 116 -5.49 -1.00 4.38
C ASP A 116 -5.08 -2.39 4.85
N CYS A 117 -5.85 -3.01 5.75
CA CYS A 117 -5.66 -4.41 6.14
C CYS A 117 -5.74 -5.36 4.95
N LEU A 118 -6.73 -5.20 4.06
CA LEU A 118 -6.85 -5.99 2.83
C LEU A 118 -5.60 -5.82 1.93
N THR A 119 -5.11 -4.58 1.80
CA THR A 119 -3.92 -4.31 0.99
C THR A 119 -2.68 -4.97 1.59
N ILE A 120 -2.49 -4.89 2.91
CA ILE A 120 -1.37 -5.53 3.61
C ILE A 120 -1.46 -7.06 3.52
N PHE A 121 -2.66 -7.64 3.72
CA PHE A 121 -2.87 -9.07 3.55
C PHE A 121 -2.47 -9.54 2.15
N ALA A 122 -2.96 -8.84 1.11
CA ALA A 122 -2.63 -9.17 -0.27
C ALA A 122 -1.15 -8.98 -0.61
N SER A 123 -0.44 -8.09 0.08
CA SER A 123 0.97 -7.79 -0.20
C SER A 123 1.95 -8.73 0.50
N PHE A 124 1.62 -9.20 1.69
CA PHE A 124 2.55 -9.99 2.52
C PHE A 124 2.13 -11.43 2.77
N ASN A 125 0.83 -11.73 2.75
CA ASN A 125 0.33 -13.06 3.06
C ASN A 125 -0.06 -13.87 1.82
N ILE A 126 -0.64 -13.23 0.80
CA ILE A 126 -1.06 -13.94 -0.43
C ILE A 126 0.13 -14.40 -1.28
N PRO A 127 1.22 -13.64 -1.51
CA PRO A 127 2.28 -14.10 -2.38
C PRO A 127 2.94 -15.41 -1.95
N PRO A 128 3.25 -15.66 -0.67
CA PRO A 128 3.79 -16.96 -0.24
C PRO A 128 2.82 -18.12 -0.45
N LEU A 129 1.51 -17.87 -0.41
CA LEU A 129 0.47 -18.89 -0.61
C LEU A 129 0.22 -19.15 -2.10
N LEU A 130 0.13 -18.09 -2.89
CA LEU A 130 -0.22 -18.16 -4.31
C LEU A 130 0.99 -18.51 -5.19
N GLY A 131 2.19 -18.14 -4.78
CA GLY A 131 3.43 -18.37 -5.53
C GLY A 131 3.64 -19.83 -5.96
N PRO A 132 3.60 -20.81 -5.06
CA PRO A 132 3.75 -22.22 -5.40
C PRO A 132 2.67 -22.74 -6.37
N VAL A 133 1.42 -22.24 -6.23
CA VAL A 133 0.31 -22.62 -7.13
C VAL A 133 0.55 -22.08 -8.54
N LEU A 134 0.99 -20.82 -8.64
CA LEU A 134 1.34 -20.22 -9.94
C LEU A 134 2.53 -20.93 -10.58
N SER A 135 3.60 -21.23 -9.83
CA SER A 135 4.75 -21.96 -10.36
C SER A 135 4.37 -23.32 -10.96
N ARG A 136 3.43 -24.05 -10.35
CA ARG A 136 2.95 -25.33 -10.88
C ARG A 136 2.20 -25.21 -12.20
N ASN A 137 1.51 -24.10 -12.42
CA ASN A 137 0.68 -23.86 -13.61
C ASN A 137 1.40 -23.05 -14.70
N MET A 138 2.62 -22.54 -14.41
CA MET A 138 3.41 -21.79 -15.37
C MET A 138 4.24 -22.72 -16.25
N ASN A 139 4.44 -22.32 -17.52
CA ASN A 139 5.34 -23.02 -18.42
C ASN A 139 6.79 -22.89 -17.90
N LYS A 140 7.61 -23.96 -18.03
CA LYS A 140 9.00 -24.02 -17.56
C LYS A 140 9.89 -22.87 -18.06
N GLU A 141 9.64 -22.38 -19.27
CA GLU A 141 10.35 -21.21 -19.80
C GLU A 141 9.97 -19.90 -19.10
N MET A 142 8.68 -19.72 -18.78
CA MET A 142 8.22 -18.56 -18.01
C MET A 142 8.75 -18.60 -16.57
N GLU A 143 8.75 -19.77 -15.94
CA GLU A 143 9.23 -19.94 -14.56
C GLU A 143 10.73 -19.61 -14.41
N LYS A 144 11.56 -19.91 -15.43
CA LYS A 144 12.97 -19.52 -15.46
C LYS A 144 13.17 -17.99 -15.47
N ARG A 145 12.25 -17.25 -16.10
CA ARG A 145 12.31 -15.77 -16.20
C ARG A 145 11.61 -15.06 -15.03
N LEU A 146 10.46 -15.57 -14.63
CA LEU A 146 9.60 -14.98 -13.60
C LEU A 146 9.04 -16.08 -12.69
N SER A 147 9.59 -16.21 -11.48
CA SER A 147 9.03 -17.18 -10.52
C SER A 147 7.57 -16.87 -10.19
N GLY A 148 6.77 -17.91 -9.93
CA GLY A 148 5.37 -17.76 -9.52
C GLY A 148 5.20 -16.83 -8.31
N MET A 149 6.16 -16.84 -7.38
CA MET A 149 6.20 -15.90 -6.26
C MET A 149 6.33 -14.44 -6.73
N THR A 150 7.15 -14.18 -7.76
CA THR A 150 7.30 -12.83 -8.32
C THR A 150 6.00 -12.37 -8.98
N VAL A 151 5.37 -13.23 -9.75
CA VAL A 151 4.05 -12.93 -10.36
C VAL A 151 3.01 -12.66 -9.28
N ALA A 152 2.92 -13.51 -8.26
CA ALA A 152 2.01 -13.32 -7.13
C ALA A 152 2.24 -11.98 -6.41
N GLN A 153 3.51 -11.54 -6.28
CA GLN A 153 3.88 -10.29 -5.62
C GLN A 153 3.37 -9.04 -6.39
N PHE A 154 3.16 -9.15 -7.69
CA PHE A 154 2.56 -8.08 -8.49
C PHE A 154 1.04 -8.19 -8.57
N VAL A 155 0.53 -9.38 -8.81
CA VAL A 155 -0.89 -9.62 -9.08
C VAL A 155 -1.74 -9.46 -7.83
N ALA A 156 -1.30 -9.97 -6.67
CA ALA A 156 -2.11 -9.93 -5.46
C ALA A 156 -2.34 -8.50 -4.93
N PRO A 157 -1.32 -7.63 -4.75
CA PRO A 157 -1.54 -6.26 -4.33
C PRO A 157 -2.29 -5.41 -5.36
N ALA A 158 -2.14 -5.68 -6.66
CA ALA A 158 -2.87 -4.99 -7.71
C ALA A 158 -4.34 -5.41 -7.73
N GLY A 159 -4.62 -6.71 -7.71
CA GLY A 159 -5.96 -7.27 -7.77
C GLY A 159 -6.85 -6.82 -6.61
N ILE A 160 -6.31 -6.79 -5.38
CA ILE A 160 -7.06 -6.34 -4.22
C ILE A 160 -7.50 -4.86 -4.33
N GLN A 161 -6.81 -4.03 -5.13
CA GLN A 161 -7.23 -2.64 -5.31
C GLN A 161 -8.59 -2.54 -6.00
N ILE A 162 -8.93 -3.47 -6.87
CA ILE A 162 -10.24 -3.51 -7.52
C ILE A 162 -11.34 -3.69 -6.46
N LEU A 163 -11.15 -4.62 -5.51
CA LEU A 163 -12.11 -4.91 -4.45
C LEU A 163 -12.12 -3.86 -3.34
N SER A 164 -10.98 -3.29 -3.00
CA SER A 164 -10.85 -2.33 -1.90
C SER A 164 -11.18 -0.88 -2.29
N THR A 165 -11.21 -0.55 -3.59
CA THR A 165 -11.50 0.81 -4.06
C THR A 165 -12.93 1.27 -3.75
N PRO A 166 -14.00 0.47 -3.88
CA PRO A 166 -15.34 0.88 -3.47
C PRO A 166 -15.41 1.31 -2.00
N MET A 167 -14.73 0.59 -1.11
CA MET A 167 -14.67 0.93 0.32
C MET A 167 -13.97 2.27 0.55
N HIS A 168 -12.88 2.51 -0.17
CA HIS A 168 -12.17 3.78 -0.12
C HIS A 168 -13.04 4.95 -0.59
N LEU A 169 -13.73 4.79 -1.72
CA LEU A 169 -14.61 5.83 -2.26
C LEU A 169 -15.80 6.09 -1.35
N LEU A 170 -16.39 5.04 -0.78
CA LEU A 170 -17.46 5.17 0.19
C LEU A 170 -17.00 5.89 1.46
N GLY A 171 -15.83 5.54 1.98
CA GLY A 171 -15.23 6.22 3.14
C GLY A 171 -14.97 7.71 2.88
N LEU A 172 -14.50 8.07 1.69
CA LEU A 172 -14.33 9.47 1.27
C LEU A 172 -15.67 10.19 1.13
N ASP A 173 -16.68 9.54 0.59
CA ASP A 173 -18.00 10.11 0.43
C ASP A 173 -18.67 10.39 1.78
N LEU A 174 -18.57 9.45 2.72
CA LEU A 174 -19.04 9.62 4.10
C LEU A 174 -18.34 10.78 4.82
N TYR A 175 -17.04 10.94 4.59
CA TYR A 175 -16.25 12.05 5.14
C TYR A 175 -16.66 13.40 4.56
N ASN A 176 -16.81 13.48 3.22
CA ASN A 176 -17.03 14.76 2.54
C ASN A 176 -18.48 15.23 2.62
N ARG A 177 -19.46 14.33 2.59
CA ARG A 177 -20.89 14.70 2.46
C ARG A 177 -21.74 14.41 3.70
N GLY A 178 -21.23 13.71 4.69
CA GLY A 178 -21.96 13.43 5.94
C GLY A 178 -23.31 12.73 5.71
N GLY A 179 -24.29 13.02 6.58
CA GLY A 179 -25.61 12.37 6.59
C GLY A 179 -26.64 12.88 5.57
N LYS A 180 -26.28 13.83 4.71
CA LYS A 180 -27.25 14.55 3.83
C LYS A 180 -27.54 13.87 2.48
N VAL A 181 -27.01 12.69 2.22
CA VAL A 181 -27.06 12.04 0.90
C VAL A 181 -27.62 10.64 1.05
N THR A 182 -28.50 10.23 0.11
CA THR A 182 -29.09 8.88 0.11
C THR A 182 -28.04 7.80 -0.21
N TRP A 183 -28.27 6.58 0.23
CA TRP A 183 -27.36 5.46 -0.08
C TRP A 183 -27.29 5.16 -1.58
N GLY A 184 -28.38 5.38 -2.32
CA GLY A 184 -28.41 5.25 -3.78
C GLY A 184 -27.44 6.20 -4.48
N ASP A 185 -27.47 7.48 -4.09
CA ASP A 185 -26.58 8.50 -4.66
C ASP A 185 -25.11 8.23 -4.34
N ARG A 186 -24.82 7.75 -3.11
CA ARG A 186 -23.45 7.34 -2.73
C ARG A 186 -22.95 6.24 -3.63
N TRP A 187 -23.77 5.22 -3.87
CA TRP A 187 -23.39 4.08 -4.69
C TRP A 187 -23.18 4.44 -6.16
N GLN A 188 -24.00 5.37 -6.71
CA GLN A 188 -23.79 5.88 -8.07
C GLN A 188 -22.42 6.56 -8.22
N ILE A 189 -22.00 7.36 -7.23
CA ILE A 189 -20.70 8.03 -7.26
C ILE A 189 -19.56 7.05 -7.12
N VAL A 190 -19.69 6.04 -6.25
CA VAL A 190 -18.72 4.96 -6.14
C VAL A 190 -18.55 4.27 -7.49
N LYS A 191 -19.64 3.86 -8.15
CA LYS A 191 -19.60 3.21 -9.47
C LYS A 191 -18.94 4.11 -10.53
N LYS A 192 -19.32 5.39 -10.60
CA LYS A 192 -18.79 6.35 -11.57
C LYS A 192 -17.27 6.53 -11.46
N ASN A 193 -16.74 6.52 -10.25
CA ASN A 193 -15.31 6.80 -10.00
C ASN A 193 -14.47 5.55 -9.78
N TRP A 194 -15.08 4.36 -9.73
CA TRP A 194 -14.41 3.13 -9.34
C TRP A 194 -13.22 2.79 -10.24
N ALA A 195 -13.43 2.66 -11.55
CA ALA A 195 -12.39 2.22 -12.49
C ALA A 195 -11.17 3.15 -12.48
N ILE A 196 -11.38 4.46 -12.56
CA ILE A 196 -10.31 5.47 -12.57
C ILE A 196 -9.55 5.45 -11.23
N SER A 197 -10.27 5.37 -10.12
CA SER A 197 -9.66 5.32 -8.79
C SER A 197 -8.91 4.01 -8.56
N ALA A 198 -9.43 2.87 -9.03
CA ALA A 198 -8.74 1.59 -8.96
C ALA A 198 -7.44 1.61 -9.77
N ALA A 199 -7.45 2.12 -10.99
CA ALA A 199 -6.27 2.28 -11.83
C ALA A 199 -5.20 3.16 -11.15
N ALA A 200 -5.58 4.32 -10.64
CA ALA A 200 -4.67 5.22 -9.92
C ALA A 200 -4.06 4.56 -8.67
N ARG A 201 -4.84 3.74 -7.95
CA ARG A 201 -4.37 2.99 -6.78
C ARG A 201 -3.42 1.87 -7.17
N ILE A 202 -3.71 1.13 -8.24
CA ILE A 202 -2.82 0.09 -8.78
C ILE A 202 -1.48 0.70 -9.17
N CYS A 203 -1.46 1.83 -9.90
CA CYS A 203 -0.24 2.54 -10.27
C CYS A 203 0.62 2.95 -9.05
N ARG A 204 0.00 3.23 -7.91
CA ARG A 204 0.72 3.53 -6.66
C ARG A 204 1.21 2.29 -5.92
N ILE A 205 0.38 1.25 -5.86
CA ILE A 205 0.63 0.04 -5.06
C ILE A 205 1.63 -0.89 -5.74
N VAL A 206 1.61 -1.00 -7.05
CA VAL A 206 2.54 -1.86 -7.80
C VAL A 206 4.01 -1.50 -7.56
N PRO A 207 4.47 -0.24 -7.63
CA PRO A 207 5.84 0.08 -7.24
C PRO A 207 6.16 -0.22 -5.77
N ALA A 208 5.24 0.12 -4.86
CA ALA A 208 5.49 0.00 -3.42
C ALA A 208 5.55 -1.46 -2.93
N PHE A 209 4.58 -2.29 -3.30
CA PHE A 209 4.46 -3.67 -2.82
C PHE A 209 4.77 -4.71 -3.88
N GLY A 210 4.65 -4.41 -5.17
CA GLY A 210 5.09 -5.27 -6.25
C GLY A 210 6.61 -5.23 -6.37
N VAL A 211 7.16 -4.14 -6.88
CA VAL A 211 8.63 -3.99 -7.05
C VAL A 211 9.32 -4.03 -5.68
N GLY A 212 8.85 -3.23 -4.72
CA GLY A 212 9.38 -3.18 -3.36
C GLY A 212 9.38 -4.55 -2.68
N GLY A 213 8.31 -5.33 -2.83
CA GLY A 213 8.20 -6.67 -2.28
C GLY A 213 9.19 -7.67 -2.89
N VAL A 214 9.39 -7.61 -4.20
CA VAL A 214 10.40 -8.45 -4.89
C VAL A 214 11.82 -8.08 -4.45
N VAL A 215 12.14 -6.79 -4.41
CA VAL A 215 13.44 -6.28 -3.97
C VAL A 215 13.69 -6.65 -2.52
N ASN A 216 12.74 -6.38 -1.63
CA ASN A 216 12.83 -6.72 -0.21
C ASN A 216 13.10 -8.23 0.01
N ARG A 217 12.36 -9.10 -0.68
CA ARG A 217 12.51 -10.54 -0.56
C ARG A 217 13.88 -11.01 -1.04
N LYS A 218 14.35 -10.51 -2.21
CA LYS A 218 15.66 -10.87 -2.74
C LYS A 218 16.80 -10.39 -1.83
N PHE A 219 16.69 -9.14 -1.35
CA PHE A 219 17.66 -8.56 -0.44
C PHE A 219 17.72 -9.31 0.89
N ARG A 220 16.53 -9.58 1.49
CA ARG A 220 16.42 -10.34 2.72
C ARG A 220 17.06 -11.73 2.56
N LYS A 221 16.72 -12.44 1.49
CA LYS A 221 17.32 -13.76 1.22
C LYS A 221 18.84 -13.66 1.14
N TYR A 222 19.37 -12.74 0.35
CA TYR A 222 20.81 -12.55 0.19
C TYR A 222 21.53 -12.26 1.51
N VAL A 223 20.94 -11.42 2.38
CA VAL A 223 21.55 -11.09 3.68
C VAL A 223 21.46 -12.27 4.65
N MET A 224 20.31 -12.92 4.75
CA MET A 224 20.11 -14.04 5.67
C MET A 224 20.94 -15.27 5.29
N ASP A 225 21.03 -15.61 4.00
CA ASP A 225 21.88 -16.71 3.51
C ASP A 225 23.40 -16.47 3.77
N LYS A 226 23.81 -15.23 4.09
CA LYS A 226 25.20 -14.92 4.49
C LYS A 226 25.42 -14.96 6.01
N LEU A 227 24.36 -14.91 6.78
CA LEU A 227 24.41 -14.90 8.25
C LEU A 227 24.18 -16.30 8.84
N GLU A 228 23.62 -17.21 8.06
CA GLU A 228 23.52 -18.65 8.34
C GLU A 228 24.77 -19.40 7.85
#